data_8ccf27f24f56c7dfebe22a113d8c8583
#
_entry.id   8ccf27f24f56c7dfebe22a113d8c8583
#
_cell.length_a   1.000
_cell.length_b   1.000
_cell.length_c   1.000
_cell.angle_alpha   90.00
_cell.angle_beta   90.00
_cell.angle_gamma   90.00
#
_symmetry.space_group_name_H-M   'P 1'
#
loop_
_entity.id
_entity.type
_entity.pdbx_description
1 polymer ?
#
loop_
_entity_poly.entity_id
_entity_poly.type
_entity_poly.pdbx_seq_one_letter_code
_entity_poly.pdbx_strand_id
1 'polypeptide(L)'
;MKVGIAGLGLIGGSLAKAYEKSGAAVYGYDGNRVVQDYAKLQGTLTGDLDRETIGDCDLLLVALYPQVSIDYLKEMAPYISKDTLVMDCCGVKREVCRVGFALAEKHGFTFVGGHPMAGTQYSGFANSKADLFQGAPMVVIPRERDDILLLDRVKKLLTPAGFSHMTVTTAEHHD
;
A
#
# COMPACT_ATOMS: atom_id res chain seq x y z
N MET A 1 -1.41 -14.12 -5.96
CA MET A 1 -1.19 -13.07 -4.93
C MET A 1 -2.47 -12.28 -4.74
N LYS A 2 -2.82 -11.99 -3.52
CA LYS A 2 -3.97 -11.14 -3.16
C LYS A 2 -3.45 -9.84 -2.57
N VAL A 3 -3.88 -8.72 -3.14
CA VAL A 3 -3.41 -7.39 -2.75
C VAL A 3 -4.59 -6.54 -2.32
N GLY A 4 -4.49 -5.92 -1.15
CA GLY A 4 -5.45 -4.94 -0.68
C GLY A 4 -4.93 -3.52 -0.94
N ILE A 5 -5.77 -2.67 -1.46
CA ILE A 5 -5.48 -1.26 -1.70
C ILE A 5 -6.50 -0.41 -0.94
N ALA A 6 -6.05 0.31 0.06
CA ALA A 6 -6.87 1.28 0.77
C ALA A 6 -6.57 2.67 0.23
N GLY A 7 -7.58 3.30 -0.36
CA GLY A 7 -7.44 4.56 -1.08
C GLY A 7 -7.26 4.35 -2.58
N LEU A 8 -8.21 4.86 -3.36
CA LEU A 8 -8.26 4.68 -4.81
C LEU A 8 -8.14 6.02 -5.55
N GLY A 9 -7.26 6.90 -5.04
CA GLY A 9 -6.88 8.10 -5.75
C GLY A 9 -5.88 7.82 -6.86
N LEU A 10 -5.02 8.79 -7.19
CA LEU A 10 -3.99 8.60 -8.21
C LEU A 10 -3.02 7.48 -7.84
N ILE A 11 -2.50 7.49 -6.64
CA ILE A 11 -1.48 6.53 -6.19
C ILE A 11 -2.09 5.15 -6.02
N GLY A 12 -3.13 5.03 -5.18
CA GLY A 12 -3.78 3.74 -4.92
C GLY A 12 -4.44 3.15 -6.15
N GLY A 13 -5.08 3.99 -6.97
CA GLY A 13 -5.67 3.54 -8.23
C GLY A 13 -4.64 3.01 -9.21
N SER A 14 -3.49 3.67 -9.30
CA SER A 14 -2.40 3.23 -10.18
C SER A 14 -1.78 1.91 -9.69
N LEU A 15 -1.58 1.76 -8.38
CA LEU A 15 -1.13 0.50 -7.80
C LEU A 15 -2.15 -0.62 -8.08
N ALA A 16 -3.44 -0.35 -7.85
CA ALA A 16 -4.49 -1.33 -8.11
C ALA A 16 -4.46 -1.81 -9.57
N LYS A 17 -4.34 -0.88 -10.51
CA LYS A 17 -4.26 -1.22 -11.94
C LYS A 17 -3.01 -2.01 -12.29
N ALA A 18 -1.86 -1.67 -11.70
CA ALA A 18 -0.61 -2.39 -11.93
C ALA A 18 -0.71 -3.83 -11.44
N TYR A 19 -1.24 -4.05 -10.24
CA TYR A 19 -1.39 -5.40 -9.69
C TYR A 19 -2.43 -6.22 -10.45
N GLU A 20 -3.56 -5.61 -10.83
CA GLU A 20 -4.56 -6.28 -11.65
C GLU A 20 -3.96 -6.73 -12.99
N LYS A 21 -3.21 -5.86 -13.64
CA LYS A 21 -2.53 -6.18 -14.91
C LYS A 21 -1.54 -7.32 -14.76
N SER A 22 -0.91 -7.46 -13.59
CA SER A 22 0.03 -8.56 -13.31
C SER A 22 -0.67 -9.90 -13.04
N GLY A 23 -1.99 -9.92 -12.94
CA GLY A 23 -2.77 -11.12 -12.66
C GLY A 23 -3.11 -11.33 -11.18
N ALA A 24 -2.78 -10.39 -10.31
CA ALA A 24 -3.13 -10.47 -8.89
C ALA A 24 -4.63 -10.23 -8.69
N ALA A 25 -5.20 -10.84 -7.66
CA ALA A 25 -6.53 -10.48 -7.17
C ALA A 25 -6.41 -9.21 -6.34
N VAL A 26 -7.16 -8.16 -6.68
CA VAL A 26 -7.06 -6.85 -6.04
C VAL A 26 -8.36 -6.53 -5.32
N TYR A 27 -8.26 -6.26 -4.02
CA TYR A 27 -9.36 -5.81 -3.18
C TYR A 27 -9.14 -4.36 -2.83
N GLY A 28 -10.16 -3.53 -3.00
CA GLY A 28 -10.03 -2.09 -2.84
C GLY A 28 -11.05 -1.49 -1.88
N TYR A 29 -10.61 -0.45 -1.18
CA TYR A 29 -11.44 0.38 -0.34
C TYR A 29 -11.19 1.86 -0.67
N ASP A 30 -12.26 2.64 -0.72
CA ASP A 30 -12.20 4.10 -0.79
C ASP A 30 -13.34 4.69 0.03
N GLY A 31 -13.09 5.81 0.69
CA GLY A 31 -14.11 6.52 1.44
C GLY A 31 -15.25 7.04 0.56
N ASN A 32 -14.99 7.24 -0.73
CA ASN A 32 -16.01 7.55 -1.73
C ASN A 32 -16.48 6.26 -2.38
N ARG A 33 -17.68 5.81 -2.02
CA ARG A 33 -18.23 4.54 -2.50
C ARG A 33 -18.41 4.53 -4.02
N VAL A 34 -18.69 5.67 -4.63
CA VAL A 34 -18.84 5.77 -6.09
C VAL A 34 -17.52 5.40 -6.78
N VAL A 35 -16.40 5.88 -6.28
CA VAL A 35 -15.06 5.56 -6.80
C VAL A 35 -14.78 4.05 -6.67
N GLN A 36 -15.07 3.48 -5.52
CA GLN A 36 -14.87 2.06 -5.26
C GLN A 36 -15.71 1.19 -6.20
N ASP A 37 -16.98 1.52 -6.36
CA ASP A 37 -17.89 0.79 -7.25
C ASP A 37 -17.46 0.92 -8.72
N TYR A 38 -17.01 2.10 -9.12
CA TYR A 38 -16.51 2.33 -10.47
C TYR A 38 -15.27 1.50 -10.78
N ALA A 39 -14.33 1.44 -9.83
CA ALA A 39 -13.12 0.62 -9.98
C ALA A 39 -13.46 -0.88 -10.11
N LYS A 40 -14.48 -1.35 -9.40
CA LYS A 40 -15.01 -2.71 -9.56
C LYS A 40 -15.62 -2.92 -10.94
N LEU A 41 -16.45 -1.96 -11.37
CA LEU A 41 -17.10 -2.03 -12.67
C LEU A 41 -16.09 -2.10 -13.82
N GLN A 42 -14.98 -1.37 -13.71
CA GLN A 42 -13.91 -1.41 -14.71
C GLN A 42 -13.10 -2.70 -14.69
N GLY A 43 -13.26 -3.56 -13.71
CA GLY A 43 -12.46 -4.77 -13.57
C GLY A 43 -11.12 -4.54 -12.90
N THR A 44 -10.84 -3.36 -12.38
CA THR A 44 -9.60 -3.09 -11.63
C THR A 44 -9.62 -3.83 -10.29
N LEU A 45 -10.78 -3.89 -9.65
CA LEU A 45 -10.94 -4.60 -8.37
C LEU A 45 -11.66 -5.93 -8.58
N THR A 46 -11.14 -6.96 -7.92
CA THR A 46 -11.80 -8.26 -7.76
C THR A 46 -12.98 -8.14 -6.80
N GLY A 47 -12.85 -7.34 -5.77
CA GLY A 47 -13.88 -7.13 -4.77
C GLY A 47 -13.54 -6.00 -3.80
N ASP A 48 -14.37 -5.85 -2.77
CA ASP A 48 -14.19 -4.85 -1.74
C ASP A 48 -13.14 -5.29 -0.72
N LEU A 49 -12.31 -4.35 -0.28
CA LEU A 49 -11.42 -4.55 0.86
C LEU A 49 -12.19 -4.18 2.13
N ASP A 50 -12.47 -5.17 2.94
CA ASP A 50 -13.25 -5.05 4.17
C ASP A 50 -12.67 -5.94 5.28
N ARG A 51 -13.37 -6.05 6.41
CA ARG A 51 -12.91 -6.84 7.54
C ARG A 51 -12.75 -8.33 7.21
N GLU A 52 -13.49 -8.83 6.23
CA GLU A 52 -13.43 -10.24 5.83
C GLU A 52 -12.28 -10.50 4.86
N THR A 53 -12.15 -9.64 3.83
CA THR A 53 -11.16 -9.86 2.77
C THR A 53 -9.75 -9.43 3.16
N ILE A 54 -9.60 -8.47 4.06
CA ILE A 54 -8.28 -7.97 4.47
C ILE A 54 -7.40 -9.06 5.08
N GLY A 55 -7.99 -10.03 5.77
CA GLY A 55 -7.27 -11.15 6.36
C GLY A 55 -6.65 -12.11 5.34
N ASP A 56 -7.07 -12.06 4.09
CA ASP A 56 -6.57 -12.91 3.03
C ASP A 56 -5.47 -12.26 2.19
N CYS A 57 -5.15 -11.01 2.44
CA CYS A 57 -4.16 -10.28 1.63
C CYS A 57 -2.73 -10.69 1.95
N ASP A 58 -1.93 -10.87 0.91
CA ASP A 58 -0.47 -11.04 1.03
C ASP A 58 0.20 -9.68 1.25
N LEU A 59 -0.33 -8.65 0.61
CA LEU A 59 0.16 -7.27 0.67
C LEU A 59 -1.03 -6.33 0.86
N LEU A 60 -0.90 -5.40 1.80
CA LEU A 60 -1.85 -4.32 2.01
C LEU A 60 -1.13 -2.99 1.79
N LEU A 61 -1.56 -2.24 0.80
CA LEU A 61 -1.03 -0.91 0.50
C LEU A 61 -2.03 0.16 0.93
N VAL A 62 -1.61 1.06 1.80
CA VAL A 62 -2.47 2.12 2.34
C VAL A 62 -2.07 3.43 1.69
N ALA A 63 -2.89 3.88 0.73
CA ALA A 63 -2.64 5.07 -0.09
C ALA A 63 -3.67 6.16 0.21
N LEU A 64 -3.78 6.51 1.48
CA LEU A 64 -4.65 7.54 2.02
C LEU A 64 -3.81 8.72 2.54
N TYR A 65 -4.43 9.85 2.82
CA TYR A 65 -3.72 10.96 3.48
C TYR A 65 -3.21 10.51 4.86
N PRO A 66 -2.15 11.14 5.40
CA PRO A 66 -1.46 10.63 6.60
C PRO A 66 -2.37 10.33 7.78
N GLN A 67 -3.21 11.27 8.21
CA GLN A 67 -4.09 11.02 9.35
C GLN A 67 -5.15 9.96 9.05
N VAL A 68 -5.70 9.96 7.85
CA VAL A 68 -6.69 8.97 7.42
C VAL A 68 -6.05 7.58 7.36
N SER A 69 -4.79 7.49 6.91
CA SER A 69 -4.03 6.23 6.92
C SER A 69 -3.87 5.69 8.34
N ILE A 70 -3.53 6.55 9.29
CA ILE A 70 -3.37 6.17 10.70
C ILE A 70 -4.70 5.66 11.26
N ASP A 71 -5.79 6.38 11.03
CA ASP A 71 -7.12 5.99 11.50
C ASP A 71 -7.56 4.66 10.89
N TYR A 72 -7.31 4.47 9.59
CA TYR A 72 -7.60 3.23 8.88
C TYR A 72 -6.83 2.06 9.49
N LEU A 73 -5.52 2.23 9.71
CA LEU A 73 -4.68 1.17 10.29
C LEU A 73 -5.16 0.80 11.70
N LYS A 74 -5.50 1.78 12.53
CA LYS A 74 -6.02 1.52 13.88
C LYS A 74 -7.32 0.72 13.85
N GLU A 75 -8.22 1.06 12.93
CA GLU A 75 -9.50 0.36 12.80
C GLU A 75 -9.33 -1.06 12.28
N MET A 76 -8.47 -1.25 11.28
CA MET A 76 -8.37 -2.52 10.56
C MET A 76 -7.32 -3.48 11.12
N ALA A 77 -6.41 -3.00 11.96
CA ALA A 77 -5.31 -3.82 12.49
C ALA A 77 -5.75 -5.17 13.09
N PRO A 78 -6.87 -5.25 13.86
CA PRO A 78 -7.30 -6.54 14.42
C PRO A 78 -7.66 -7.60 13.37
N TYR A 79 -7.96 -7.18 12.15
CA TYR A 79 -8.41 -8.09 11.08
C TYR A 79 -7.30 -8.46 10.09
N ILE A 80 -6.13 -7.83 10.21
CA ILE A 80 -4.99 -8.09 9.33
C ILE A 80 -4.30 -9.39 9.76
N SER A 81 -3.97 -10.25 8.78
CA SER A 81 -3.27 -11.50 9.05
C SER A 81 -1.82 -11.25 9.45
N LYS A 82 -1.30 -12.12 10.32
CA LYS A 82 0.14 -12.13 10.66
C LYS A 82 1.04 -12.37 9.44
N ASP A 83 0.49 -12.94 8.37
CA ASP A 83 1.23 -13.23 7.14
C ASP A 83 1.20 -12.07 6.13
N THR A 84 0.44 -11.03 6.42
CA THR A 84 0.31 -9.87 5.55
C THR A 84 1.49 -8.90 5.76
N LEU A 85 2.06 -8.42 4.66
CA LEU A 85 2.94 -7.25 4.68
C LEU A 85 2.09 -6.01 4.46
N VAL A 86 2.16 -5.05 5.39
CA VAL A 86 1.44 -3.79 5.33
C VAL A 86 2.42 -2.67 5.01
N MET A 87 2.11 -1.84 4.03
CA MET A 87 2.92 -0.69 3.64
C MET A 87 2.02 0.52 3.41
N ASP A 88 2.38 1.66 4.01
CA ASP A 88 1.76 2.94 3.67
C ASP A 88 2.46 3.58 2.47
N CYS A 89 1.79 4.55 1.85
CA CYS A 89 2.33 5.27 0.69
C CYS A 89 2.37 6.78 0.95
N CYS A 90 2.42 7.20 2.21
CA CYS A 90 2.38 8.62 2.58
C CYS A 90 3.71 9.32 2.26
N GLY A 91 3.62 10.62 1.94
CA GLY A 91 4.79 11.46 1.68
C GLY A 91 5.56 11.88 2.93
N VAL A 92 4.98 11.71 4.12
CA VAL A 92 5.63 11.95 5.41
C VAL A 92 5.60 10.66 6.22
N LYS A 93 6.66 10.38 7.01
CA LYS A 93 6.89 9.04 7.53
C LYS A 93 6.84 8.92 9.06
N ARG A 94 7.25 9.92 9.80
CA ARG A 94 7.45 9.76 11.25
C ARG A 94 6.24 9.20 11.97
N GLU A 95 5.11 9.85 11.85
CA GLU A 95 3.92 9.48 12.64
C GLU A 95 3.27 8.20 12.13
N VAL A 96 3.13 8.03 10.81
CA VAL A 96 2.54 6.83 10.25
C VAL A 96 3.39 5.60 10.54
N CYS A 97 4.72 5.72 10.50
CA CYS A 97 5.62 4.61 10.84
C CYS A 97 5.55 4.28 12.32
N ARG A 98 5.53 5.30 13.19
CA ARG A 98 5.39 5.08 14.63
C ARG A 98 4.14 4.26 14.95
N VAL A 99 3.01 4.65 14.39
CA VAL A 99 1.73 3.96 14.61
C VAL A 99 1.74 2.59 13.93
N GLY A 100 2.22 2.51 12.69
CA GLY A 100 2.26 1.25 11.93
C GLY A 100 3.10 0.19 12.61
N PHE A 101 4.29 0.54 13.08
CA PHE A 101 5.16 -0.41 13.79
C PHE A 101 4.54 -0.85 15.13
N ALA A 102 3.91 0.08 15.87
CA ALA A 102 3.27 -0.26 17.14
C ALA A 102 2.08 -1.22 16.93
N LEU A 103 1.25 -0.98 15.92
CA LEU A 103 0.13 -1.85 15.60
C LEU A 103 0.59 -3.23 15.11
N ALA A 104 1.66 -3.27 14.30
CA ALA A 104 2.24 -4.52 13.84
C ALA A 104 2.75 -5.36 15.01
N GLU A 105 3.43 -4.76 15.97
CA GLU A 105 3.89 -5.45 17.17
C GLU A 105 2.72 -6.00 17.98
N LYS A 106 1.68 -5.21 18.17
CA LYS A 106 0.50 -5.61 18.93
C LYS A 106 -0.29 -6.72 18.28
N HIS A 107 -0.47 -6.67 16.96
CA HIS A 107 -1.37 -7.57 16.23
C HIS A 107 -0.66 -8.67 15.43
N GLY A 108 0.65 -8.62 15.30
CA GLY A 108 1.47 -9.69 14.74
C GLY A 108 1.73 -9.64 13.24
N PHE A 109 1.19 -8.67 12.51
CA PHE A 109 1.52 -8.50 11.08
C PHE A 109 2.86 -7.78 10.92
N THR A 110 3.37 -7.69 9.69
CA THR A 110 4.59 -6.95 9.36
C THR A 110 4.24 -5.60 8.76
N PHE A 111 4.82 -4.52 9.28
CA PHE A 111 4.65 -3.17 8.73
C PHE A 111 5.98 -2.62 8.22
N VAL A 112 5.93 -2.00 7.06
CA VAL A 112 7.05 -1.29 6.44
C VAL A 112 6.53 0.05 5.94
N GLY A 113 7.24 1.14 6.24
CA GLY A 113 6.90 2.43 5.67
C GLY A 113 7.29 2.49 4.20
N GLY A 114 6.50 3.20 3.40
CA GLY A 114 6.76 3.36 1.97
C GLY A 114 6.49 4.78 1.49
N HIS A 115 7.20 5.18 0.44
CA HIS A 115 6.93 6.43 -0.28
C HIS A 115 7.26 6.23 -1.75
N PRO A 116 6.26 5.88 -2.58
CA PRO A 116 6.48 5.77 -4.02
C PRO A 116 6.74 7.15 -4.61
N MET A 117 7.86 7.29 -5.31
CA MET A 117 8.38 8.58 -5.77
C MET A 117 7.98 8.87 -7.20
N ALA A 118 6.68 8.86 -7.47
CA ALA A 118 6.12 9.26 -8.75
C ALA A 118 4.74 9.88 -8.55
N GLY A 119 4.34 10.69 -9.51
CA GLY A 119 3.06 11.35 -9.51
C GLY A 119 2.90 12.22 -10.73
N THR A 120 1.74 12.82 -10.87
CA THR A 120 1.45 13.79 -11.91
C THR A 120 0.79 15.02 -11.27
N GLN A 121 0.59 16.06 -12.06
CA GLN A 121 -0.17 17.23 -11.62
C GLN A 121 -1.67 16.95 -11.45
N TYR A 122 -2.14 15.81 -11.96
CA TYR A 122 -3.54 15.39 -11.87
C TYR A 122 -3.74 14.46 -10.68
N SER A 123 -4.94 14.45 -10.13
CA SER A 123 -5.31 13.59 -9.00
C SER A 123 -6.54 12.76 -9.34
N GLY A 124 -6.87 11.81 -8.46
CA GLY A 124 -8.06 10.99 -8.56
C GLY A 124 -7.89 9.72 -9.38
N PHE A 125 -8.83 8.80 -9.18
CA PHE A 125 -8.82 7.49 -9.83
C PHE A 125 -8.88 7.61 -11.36
N ALA A 126 -9.62 8.57 -11.89
CA ALA A 126 -9.76 8.76 -13.34
C ALA A 126 -8.41 9.05 -14.03
N ASN A 127 -7.46 9.61 -13.31
CA ASN A 127 -6.13 9.92 -13.84
C ASN A 127 -5.09 8.86 -13.49
N SER A 128 -5.48 7.80 -12.80
CA SER A 128 -4.58 6.70 -12.43
C SER A 128 -4.28 5.82 -13.65
N LYS A 129 -3.09 5.23 -13.65
CA LYS A 129 -2.63 4.36 -14.73
C LYS A 129 -1.68 3.29 -14.23
N ALA A 130 -1.76 2.13 -14.85
CA ALA A 130 -0.98 0.95 -14.44
C ALA A 130 0.52 1.14 -14.50
N ASP A 131 1.01 2.05 -15.34
CA ASP A 131 2.44 2.31 -15.54
C ASP A 131 2.97 3.55 -14.81
N LEU A 132 2.19 4.15 -13.92
CA LEU A 132 2.61 5.36 -13.20
C LEU A 132 3.96 5.18 -12.49
N PHE A 133 4.19 4.01 -11.90
CA PHE A 133 5.39 3.73 -11.11
C PHE A 133 6.47 3.00 -11.89
N GLN A 134 6.26 2.77 -13.18
CA GLN A 134 7.26 2.11 -14.03
C GLN A 134 8.55 2.94 -14.05
N GLY A 135 9.63 2.36 -13.54
CA GLY A 135 10.92 3.04 -13.46
C GLY A 135 11.08 4.03 -12.32
N ALA A 136 10.06 4.21 -11.47
CA ALA A 136 10.14 5.12 -10.33
C ALA A 136 10.88 4.49 -9.14
N PRO A 137 11.54 5.28 -8.30
CA PRO A 137 12.09 4.78 -7.04
C PRO A 137 11.01 4.62 -5.97
N MET A 138 11.23 3.67 -5.06
CA MET A 138 10.42 3.48 -3.86
C MET A 138 11.29 3.66 -2.64
N VAL A 139 10.89 4.58 -1.75
CA VAL A 139 11.53 4.71 -0.43
C VAL A 139 10.90 3.68 0.50
N VAL A 140 11.74 2.92 1.19
CA VAL A 140 11.32 1.84 2.08
C VAL A 140 11.88 2.08 3.48
N ILE A 141 11.02 2.01 4.49
CA ILE A 141 11.39 2.21 5.88
C ILE A 141 11.00 0.97 6.68
N PRO A 142 11.91 -0.02 6.78
CA PRO A 142 11.70 -1.18 7.63
C PRO A 142 11.97 -0.82 9.10
N ARG A 143 11.50 -1.66 10.02
CA ARG A 143 11.82 -1.48 11.43
C ARG A 143 13.34 -1.57 11.67
N GLU A 144 13.99 -2.59 11.05
CA GLU A 144 15.42 -2.79 11.10
C GLU A 144 16.00 -2.70 9.69
N ARG A 145 16.92 -1.77 9.46
CA ARG A 145 17.45 -1.51 8.11
C ARG A 145 18.28 -2.65 7.54
N ASP A 146 18.79 -3.54 8.37
CA ASP A 146 19.61 -4.69 7.98
C ASP A 146 18.82 -6.00 7.89
N ASP A 147 17.50 -5.95 7.96
CA ASP A 147 16.66 -7.13 7.81
C ASP A 147 16.56 -7.51 6.32
N ILE A 148 17.56 -8.24 5.85
CA ILE A 148 17.73 -8.59 4.43
C ILE A 148 16.57 -9.46 3.95
N LEU A 149 16.08 -10.39 4.76
CA LEU A 149 14.96 -11.25 4.37
C LEU A 149 13.68 -10.45 4.18
N LEU A 150 13.43 -9.48 5.04
CA LEU A 150 12.29 -8.59 4.91
C LEU A 150 12.41 -7.72 3.65
N LEU A 151 13.58 -7.15 3.41
CA LEU A 151 13.81 -6.31 2.22
C LEU A 151 13.64 -7.11 0.93
N ASP A 152 14.07 -8.35 0.90
CA ASP A 152 13.87 -9.25 -0.25
C ASP A 152 12.37 -9.54 -0.47
N ARG A 153 11.63 -9.78 0.61
CA ARG A 153 10.18 -9.97 0.55
C ARG A 153 9.47 -8.73 0.02
N VAL A 154 9.84 -7.55 0.51
CA VAL A 154 9.29 -6.27 0.03
C VAL A 154 9.54 -6.11 -1.46
N LYS A 155 10.76 -6.35 -1.91
CA LYS A 155 11.12 -6.25 -3.33
C LYS A 155 10.26 -7.16 -4.19
N LYS A 156 10.10 -8.41 -3.80
CA LYS A 156 9.29 -9.39 -4.54
C LYS A 156 7.83 -8.99 -4.61
N LEU A 157 7.27 -8.53 -3.49
CA LEU A 157 5.87 -8.10 -3.45
C LEU A 157 5.61 -6.83 -4.27
N LEU A 158 6.60 -5.94 -4.39
CA LEU A 158 6.47 -4.69 -5.14
C LEU A 158 6.83 -4.81 -6.62
N THR A 159 7.37 -5.93 -7.06
CA THR A 159 7.78 -6.13 -8.47
C THR A 159 6.67 -5.79 -9.47
N PRO A 160 5.39 -6.20 -9.28
CA PRO A 160 4.35 -5.87 -10.26
C PRO A 160 4.10 -4.38 -10.46
N ALA A 161 4.44 -3.54 -9.50
CA ALA A 161 4.25 -2.09 -9.61
C ALA A 161 5.26 -1.43 -10.55
N GLY A 162 6.41 -2.06 -10.82
CA GLY A 162 7.38 -1.59 -11.81
C GLY A 162 8.45 -0.65 -11.27
N PHE A 163 8.64 -0.54 -9.96
CA PHE A 163 9.68 0.31 -9.38
C PHE A 163 11.07 -0.09 -9.85
N SER A 164 11.93 0.91 -10.17
CA SER A 164 13.28 0.66 -10.67
C SER A 164 14.24 0.24 -9.55
N HIS A 165 14.08 0.79 -8.36
CA HIS A 165 14.93 0.48 -7.21
C HIS A 165 14.25 0.90 -5.92
N MET A 166 14.76 0.35 -4.80
CA MET A 166 14.32 0.71 -3.47
C MET A 166 15.45 1.45 -2.75
N THR A 167 15.11 2.53 -2.05
CA THR A 167 16.02 3.25 -1.17
C THR A 167 15.59 3.01 0.26
N VAL A 168 16.47 2.41 1.07
CA VAL A 168 16.17 2.08 2.46
C VAL A 168 16.67 3.21 3.37
N THR A 169 15.80 3.70 4.25
CA THR A 169 16.14 4.79 5.17
C THR A 169 15.35 4.66 6.49
N THR A 170 15.42 5.67 7.33
CA THR A 170 14.60 5.80 8.54
C THR A 170 13.56 6.90 8.36
N ALA A 171 12.50 6.87 9.18
CA ALA A 171 11.45 7.90 9.13
C ALA A 171 12.02 9.28 9.45
N GLU A 172 12.91 9.37 10.41
CA GLU A 172 13.56 10.61 10.83
C GLU A 172 14.43 11.19 9.71
N HIS A 173 15.17 10.34 9.03
CA HIS A 173 16.05 10.78 7.93
C HIS A 173 15.25 11.17 6.69
N HIS A 174 14.14 10.48 6.42
CA HIS A 174 13.26 10.80 5.29
C HIS A 174 12.61 12.18 5.49
N ASP A 175 12.06 12.43 6.67
CA ASP A 175 11.44 13.71 6.99
C ASP A 175 12.52 14.73 7.35
#